data_c519908cdd6fa4f532d2e8402cf96aa9
#
_entry.id   c519908cdd6fa4f532d2e8402cf96aa9
#
_cell.length_a   1.000
_cell.length_b   1.000
_cell.length_c   1.000
_cell.angle_alpha   90.00
_cell.angle_beta   90.00
_cell.angle_gamma   90.00
#
_symmetry.space_group_name_H-M   'P 1'
#
loop_
_entity.id
_entity.type
_entity.pdbx_description
1 polymer ?
#
loop_
_entity_poly.entity_id
_entity_poly.type
_entity_poly.pdbx_seq_one_letter_code
_entity_poly.pdbx_strand_id
1 'polypeptide(L)'
;MTETTRAGAFPAGTELTHILVVAQLDRARDFWRDVVGAELVREYGGTSAVLRLAGTWLLLVTGGGPTPDKPEVTFAPPGDPRTVGHAMTIRVPDCRAAHETLRERGATFLTPPVDYEWEVRCFFRDPDGHLLELSQARAPATGT
;
A
#
# COMPACT_ATOMS: atom_id res chain seq x y z
N MET A 1 -21.88 -23.54 -20.54
CA MET A 1 -21.20 -22.61 -21.43
C MET A 1 -19.75 -22.46 -21.04
N THR A 2 -18.88 -22.53 -21.99
CA THR A 2 -17.46 -22.38 -21.71
C THR A 2 -17.01 -21.01 -22.15
N GLU A 3 -16.44 -20.28 -21.22
CA GLU A 3 -15.88 -18.98 -21.52
C GLU A 3 -14.48 -19.15 -22.06
N THR A 4 -14.19 -18.53 -23.18
CA THR A 4 -12.84 -18.56 -23.72
C THR A 4 -12.02 -17.48 -23.02
N THR A 5 -11.03 -17.88 -22.24
CA THR A 5 -10.17 -16.96 -21.54
C THR A 5 -8.92 -16.70 -22.36
N ARG A 6 -8.65 -15.43 -22.65
CA ARG A 6 -7.41 -15.05 -23.30
C ARG A 6 -6.24 -15.37 -22.40
N ALA A 7 -5.18 -15.92 -22.94
CA ALA A 7 -3.95 -16.12 -22.19
C ALA A 7 -3.41 -14.76 -21.70
N GLY A 8 -2.94 -14.72 -20.47
CA GLY A 8 -2.34 -13.51 -19.92
C GLY A 8 -1.05 -13.16 -20.65
N ALA A 9 -0.68 -11.89 -20.60
CA ALA A 9 0.54 -11.39 -21.23
C ALA A 9 1.81 -11.80 -20.50
N PHE A 10 1.67 -12.32 -19.29
CA PHE A 10 2.83 -12.57 -18.42
C PHE A 10 2.93 -14.04 -18.04
N PRO A 11 4.14 -14.63 -18.15
CA PRO A 11 4.31 -16.03 -17.77
C PRO A 11 4.36 -16.21 -16.25
N ALA A 12 4.37 -17.48 -15.84
CA ALA A 12 4.59 -17.84 -14.45
C ALA A 12 5.93 -17.26 -13.97
N GLY A 13 5.98 -16.80 -12.73
CA GLY A 13 7.17 -16.14 -12.18
C GLY A 13 7.13 -14.63 -12.28
N THR A 14 6.10 -14.09 -12.93
CA THR A 14 5.90 -12.64 -12.97
C THR A 14 5.46 -12.15 -11.60
N GLU A 15 6.04 -11.03 -11.14
CA GLU A 15 5.71 -10.44 -9.84
C GLU A 15 5.29 -9.00 -10.01
N LEU A 16 4.48 -8.52 -9.07
CA LEU A 16 4.06 -7.13 -9.03
C LEU A 16 4.84 -6.38 -7.97
N THR A 17 5.27 -5.18 -8.29
CA THR A 17 5.87 -4.26 -7.34
C THR A 17 5.10 -2.96 -7.38
N HIS A 18 4.72 -2.46 -6.21
CA HIS A 18 4.13 -1.14 -6.09
C HIS A 18 5.23 -0.13 -5.85
N ILE A 19 5.26 0.90 -6.68
CA ILE A 19 6.21 2.01 -6.51
C ILE A 19 5.49 3.10 -5.73
N LEU A 20 6.10 3.49 -4.61
CA LEU A 20 5.62 4.61 -3.81
C LEU A 20 6.68 5.70 -3.85
N VAL A 21 6.31 6.85 -4.37
CA VAL A 21 7.22 7.99 -4.44
C VAL A 21 7.19 8.70 -3.11
N VAL A 22 8.36 8.93 -2.53
CA VAL A 22 8.51 9.48 -1.19
C VAL A 22 9.43 10.70 -1.20
N ALA A 23 9.21 11.61 -0.27
CA ALA A 23 10.05 12.80 -0.16
C ALA A 23 11.38 12.50 0.53
N GLN A 24 11.35 11.68 1.57
CA GLN A 24 12.52 11.31 2.35
C GLN A 24 12.55 9.80 2.53
N LEU A 25 13.56 9.16 1.99
CA LEU A 25 13.62 7.70 1.96
C LEU A 25 13.68 7.09 3.37
N ASP A 26 14.51 7.63 4.24
CA ASP A 26 14.68 7.10 5.59
C ASP A 26 13.38 7.17 6.40
N ARG A 27 12.67 8.28 6.31
CA ARG A 27 11.39 8.46 7.00
C ARG A 27 10.35 7.44 6.49
N ALA A 28 10.25 7.28 5.18
CA ALA A 28 9.30 6.34 4.58
C ALA A 28 9.69 4.90 4.93
N ARG A 29 10.98 4.55 4.78
CA ARG A 29 11.46 3.21 5.13
C ARG A 29 11.15 2.85 6.56
N ASP A 30 11.42 3.76 7.50
CA ASP A 30 11.18 3.50 8.92
C ASP A 30 9.70 3.30 9.22
N PHE A 31 8.84 4.09 8.59
CA PHE A 31 7.39 3.91 8.76
C PHE A 31 6.93 2.54 8.26
N TRP A 32 7.31 2.19 7.06
CA TRP A 32 6.87 0.93 6.47
C TRP A 32 7.42 -0.27 7.19
N ARG A 33 8.68 -0.19 7.65
CA ARG A 33 9.29 -1.27 8.40
C ARG A 33 8.80 -1.35 9.83
N ASP A 34 8.79 -0.23 10.56
CA ASP A 34 8.59 -0.25 12.00
C ASP A 34 7.13 -0.08 12.41
N VAL A 35 6.34 0.68 11.67
CA VAL A 35 4.93 0.88 11.96
C VAL A 35 4.08 -0.19 11.27
N VAL A 36 4.23 -0.34 9.96
CA VAL A 36 3.41 -1.29 9.19
C VAL A 36 3.92 -2.73 9.33
N GLY A 37 5.22 -2.91 9.49
CA GLY A 37 5.80 -4.24 9.67
C GLY A 37 6.28 -4.89 8.39
N ALA A 38 6.56 -4.11 7.35
CA ALA A 38 7.14 -4.64 6.12
C ALA A 38 8.60 -5.05 6.38
N GLU A 39 9.05 -6.06 5.64
CA GLU A 39 10.43 -6.50 5.71
C GLU A 39 11.29 -5.66 4.77
N LEU A 40 12.35 -5.06 5.30
CA LEU A 40 13.30 -4.34 4.47
C LEU A 40 14.23 -5.35 3.83
N VAL A 41 14.21 -5.44 2.50
CA VAL A 41 14.99 -6.41 1.76
C VAL A 41 16.31 -5.82 1.27
N ARG A 42 16.28 -4.58 0.77
CA ARG A 42 17.48 -3.95 0.20
C ARG A 42 17.29 -2.44 0.05
N GLU A 43 18.39 -1.72 0.16
CA GLU A 43 18.41 -0.29 -0.14
C GLU A 43 19.46 -0.02 -1.21
N TYR A 44 19.20 0.98 -2.03
CA TYR A 44 20.11 1.39 -3.10
C TYR A 44 20.45 2.86 -2.93
N GLY A 45 21.66 3.11 -2.42
CA GLY A 45 22.27 4.46 -2.45
C GLY A 45 21.46 5.60 -1.86
N GLY A 46 20.54 5.35 -0.94
CA GLY A 46 19.76 6.41 -0.32
C GLY A 46 18.62 6.95 -1.20
N THR A 47 18.41 6.38 -2.39
CA THR A 47 17.36 6.84 -3.30
C THR A 47 16.21 5.87 -3.43
N SER A 48 16.41 4.60 -3.08
CA SER A 48 15.32 3.62 -3.13
C SER A 48 15.51 2.53 -2.10
N ALA A 49 14.39 1.92 -1.71
CA ALA A 49 14.36 0.81 -0.77
C ALA A 49 13.32 -0.19 -1.23
N VAL A 50 13.69 -1.47 -1.19
CA VAL A 50 12.81 -2.58 -1.53
C VAL A 50 12.33 -3.23 -0.25
N LEU A 51 11.01 -3.33 -0.11
CA LEU A 51 10.40 -3.98 1.04
C LEU A 51 9.42 -5.04 0.58
N ARG A 52 9.08 -5.93 1.50
CA ARG A 52 8.11 -6.97 1.24
C ARG A 52 7.04 -6.94 2.32
N LEU A 53 5.79 -6.96 1.89
CA LEU A 53 4.65 -6.93 2.81
C LEU A 53 3.57 -7.86 2.28
N ALA A 54 3.18 -8.85 3.09
CA ALA A 54 2.10 -9.78 2.75
C ALA A 54 2.28 -10.40 1.36
N GLY A 55 3.52 -10.77 1.02
CA GLY A 55 3.81 -11.38 -0.27
C GLY A 55 3.93 -10.42 -1.44
N THR A 56 3.75 -9.13 -1.21
CA THR A 56 3.82 -8.10 -2.25
C THR A 56 5.10 -7.30 -2.10
N TRP A 57 5.67 -6.90 -3.23
CA TRP A 57 6.86 -6.06 -3.25
C TRP A 57 6.46 -4.59 -3.19
N LEU A 58 7.20 -3.84 -2.40
CA LEU A 58 7.08 -2.38 -2.34
C LEU A 58 8.43 -1.78 -2.69
N LEU A 59 8.42 -0.78 -3.55
CA LEU A 59 9.62 -0.04 -3.91
C LEU A 59 9.39 1.42 -3.55
N LEU A 60 10.11 1.88 -2.53
CA LEU A 60 10.10 3.28 -2.15
C LEU A 60 11.17 3.99 -2.97
N VAL A 61 10.81 5.06 -3.65
CA VAL A 61 11.76 5.83 -4.46
C VAL A 61 11.60 7.32 -4.16
N THR A 62 12.72 8.02 -4.11
CA THR A 62 12.67 9.48 -4.08
C THR A 62 12.24 9.97 -5.46
N GLY A 63 11.53 11.09 -5.49
CA GLY A 63 10.99 11.60 -6.74
C GLY A 63 12.07 12.03 -7.74
N GLY A 64 11.64 12.34 -8.92
CA GLY A 64 12.54 12.80 -9.96
C GLY A 64 11.79 13.18 -11.23
N GLY A 65 12.44 13.98 -12.06
CA GLY A 65 11.86 14.42 -13.31
C GLY A 65 11.79 13.32 -14.37
N PRO A 66 11.41 13.70 -15.59
CA PRO A 66 11.32 12.74 -16.68
C PRO A 66 12.64 12.04 -16.98
N THR A 67 12.53 10.82 -17.48
CA THR A 67 13.66 10.00 -17.91
C THR A 67 13.38 9.50 -19.32
N PRO A 68 14.39 8.93 -20.01
CA PRO A 68 14.16 8.43 -21.38
C PRO A 68 13.03 7.41 -21.50
N ASP A 69 12.79 6.64 -20.44
CA ASP A 69 11.75 5.60 -20.42
C ASP A 69 10.41 6.09 -19.86
N LYS A 70 10.34 7.31 -19.35
CA LYS A 70 9.09 7.97 -18.98
C LYS A 70 9.17 9.46 -19.33
N PRO A 71 9.20 9.77 -20.63
CA PRO A 71 9.31 11.17 -21.06
C PRO A 71 8.11 11.97 -20.59
N GLU A 72 8.37 13.20 -20.15
CA GLU A 72 7.35 14.14 -19.67
C GLU A 72 6.65 13.72 -18.37
N VAL A 73 7.07 12.62 -17.74
CA VAL A 73 6.46 12.16 -16.49
C VAL A 73 7.41 12.39 -15.32
N THR A 74 6.92 13.10 -14.33
CA THR A 74 7.66 13.37 -13.09
C THR A 74 7.10 12.49 -11.98
N PHE A 75 7.98 11.85 -11.23
CA PHE A 75 7.62 11.16 -10.00
C PHE A 75 7.66 12.14 -8.84
N ALA A 76 6.54 12.27 -8.14
CA ALA A 76 6.43 13.13 -6.97
C ALA A 76 5.50 12.48 -5.95
N PRO A 77 5.70 12.75 -4.64
CA PRO A 77 4.76 12.28 -3.63
C PRO A 77 3.36 12.83 -3.86
N PRO A 78 2.32 12.24 -3.24
CA PRO A 78 0.95 12.72 -3.37
C PRO A 78 0.83 14.21 -3.05
N GLY A 79 -0.03 14.90 -3.78
CA GLY A 79 -0.29 16.33 -3.59
C GLY A 79 -1.49 16.56 -2.67
N ASP A 80 -2.64 16.92 -3.25
CA ASP A 80 -3.84 17.19 -2.47
C ASP A 80 -4.32 15.95 -1.73
N PRO A 81 -4.33 15.97 -0.38
CA PRO A 81 -4.73 14.79 0.39
C PRO A 81 -6.20 14.41 0.23
N ARG A 82 -7.02 15.30 -0.33
CA ARG A 82 -8.44 15.03 -0.53
C ARG A 82 -8.76 14.44 -1.90
N THR A 83 -7.75 14.34 -2.77
CA THR A 83 -7.95 13.79 -4.12
C THR A 83 -6.92 12.70 -4.33
N VAL A 84 -7.37 11.45 -4.25
CA VAL A 84 -6.49 10.29 -4.25
C VAL A 84 -6.81 9.43 -5.45
N GLY A 85 -5.80 9.19 -6.28
CA GLY A 85 -5.95 8.36 -7.48
C GLY A 85 -5.54 6.92 -7.29
N HIS A 86 -4.95 6.57 -6.14
CA HIS A 86 -4.49 5.23 -5.87
C HIS A 86 -4.45 4.97 -4.36
N ALA A 87 -4.82 3.78 -3.96
CA ALA A 87 -4.71 3.35 -2.58
C ALA A 87 -4.39 1.85 -2.56
N MET A 88 -3.87 1.38 -1.44
CA MET A 88 -3.63 -0.04 -1.23
C MET A 88 -4.48 -0.54 -0.09
N THR A 89 -5.09 -1.72 -0.27
CA THR A 89 -5.86 -2.38 0.76
C THR A 89 -5.03 -3.48 1.40
N ILE A 90 -4.96 -3.46 2.72
CA ILE A 90 -4.38 -4.55 3.49
C ILE A 90 -5.55 -5.30 4.11
N ARG A 91 -5.81 -6.51 3.60
CA ARG A 91 -6.88 -7.35 4.11
C ARG A 91 -6.38 -8.11 5.32
N VAL A 92 -7.04 -7.93 6.45
CA VAL A 92 -6.63 -8.49 7.74
C VAL A 92 -7.75 -9.33 8.35
N PRO A 93 -7.40 -10.30 9.21
CA PRO A 93 -8.43 -11.09 9.91
C PRO A 93 -9.23 -10.27 10.92
N ASP A 94 -8.64 -9.25 11.52
CA ASP A 94 -9.28 -8.43 12.56
C ASP A 94 -8.87 -6.97 12.36
N CYS A 95 -9.79 -6.21 11.77
CA CYS A 95 -9.52 -4.81 11.43
C CYS A 95 -9.34 -3.94 12.67
N ARG A 96 -10.13 -4.16 13.71
CA ARG A 96 -10.01 -3.36 14.94
C ARG A 96 -8.71 -3.62 15.66
N ALA A 97 -8.27 -4.87 15.71
CA ALA A 97 -6.98 -5.21 16.31
C ALA A 97 -5.83 -4.59 15.54
N ALA A 98 -5.87 -4.67 14.21
CA ALA A 98 -4.83 -4.08 13.37
C ALA A 98 -4.81 -2.55 13.51
N HIS A 99 -5.97 -1.94 13.53
CA HIS A 99 -6.09 -0.49 13.74
C HIS A 99 -5.43 -0.08 15.06
N GLU A 100 -5.72 -0.78 16.13
CA GLU A 100 -5.16 -0.45 17.44
C GLU A 100 -3.64 -0.62 17.45
N THR A 101 -3.13 -1.70 16.89
CA THR A 101 -1.69 -1.94 16.80
C THR A 101 -0.98 -0.82 16.03
N LEU A 102 -1.51 -0.48 14.85
CA LEU A 102 -0.90 0.55 14.04
C LEU A 102 -0.98 1.93 14.69
N ARG A 103 -2.12 2.23 15.31
CA ARG A 103 -2.30 3.49 16.02
C ARG A 103 -1.31 3.63 17.16
N GLU A 104 -1.09 2.57 17.92
CA GLU A 104 -0.11 2.56 19.00
C GLU A 104 1.31 2.78 18.50
N ARG A 105 1.60 2.33 17.29
CA ARG A 105 2.91 2.52 16.65
C ARG A 105 3.05 3.88 15.96
N GLY A 106 2.02 4.71 16.03
CA GLY A 106 2.08 6.08 15.53
C GLY A 106 1.40 6.34 14.20
N ALA A 107 0.69 5.37 13.62
CA ALA A 107 -0.06 5.60 12.39
C ALA A 107 -1.24 6.54 12.64
N THR A 108 -1.52 7.42 11.68
CA THR A 108 -2.61 8.37 11.76
C THR A 108 -3.77 7.89 10.90
N PHE A 109 -4.89 7.59 11.52
CA PHE A 109 -6.09 7.13 10.83
C PHE A 109 -7.07 8.28 10.57
N LEU A 110 -7.80 8.19 9.46
CA LEU A 110 -8.82 9.17 9.13
C LEU A 110 -10.02 9.04 10.05
N THR A 111 -10.40 7.81 10.37
CA THR A 111 -11.49 7.49 11.30
C THR A 111 -11.15 6.19 12.05
N PRO A 112 -11.86 5.90 13.14
CA PRO A 112 -11.86 4.54 13.67
C PRO A 112 -12.48 3.57 12.66
N PRO A 113 -12.32 2.26 12.85
CA PRO A 113 -12.94 1.29 11.96
C PRO A 113 -14.45 1.48 11.86
N VAL A 114 -14.96 1.39 10.63
CA VAL A 114 -16.38 1.55 10.34
C VAL A 114 -16.95 0.21 9.89
N ASP A 115 -18.11 -0.14 10.45
CA ASP A 115 -18.81 -1.37 10.09
C ASP A 115 -19.69 -1.14 8.88
N TYR A 116 -19.47 -1.95 7.85
CA TYR A 116 -20.36 -2.05 6.70
C TYR A 116 -20.95 -3.45 6.68
N GLU A 117 -21.93 -3.65 5.82
CA GLU A 117 -22.59 -4.96 5.76
C GLU A 117 -21.61 -6.10 5.45
N TRP A 118 -20.66 -5.84 4.55
CA TRP A 118 -19.76 -6.88 4.04
C TRP A 118 -18.33 -6.77 4.55
N GLU A 119 -18.01 -5.69 5.27
CA GLU A 119 -16.64 -5.51 5.73
C GLU A 119 -16.56 -4.52 6.88
N VAL A 120 -15.46 -4.59 7.61
CA VAL A 120 -15.04 -3.57 8.56
C VAL A 120 -13.81 -2.93 7.95
N ARG A 121 -13.77 -1.60 7.86
CA ARG A 121 -12.63 -0.96 7.23
C ARG A 121 -12.31 0.40 7.82
N CYS A 122 -11.06 0.82 7.63
CA CYS A 122 -10.61 2.16 7.98
C CYS A 122 -9.41 2.50 7.12
N PHE A 123 -9.10 3.80 7.04
CA PHE A 123 -8.02 4.30 6.21
C PHE A 123 -6.98 5.01 7.06
N PHE A 124 -5.72 4.88 6.66
CA PHE A 124 -4.63 5.63 7.25
C PHE A 124 -3.65 6.09 6.17
N ARG A 125 -2.73 6.95 6.54
CA ARG A 125 -1.77 7.52 5.60
C ARG A 125 -0.35 7.18 6.03
N ASP A 126 0.51 7.03 5.03
CA ASP A 126 1.94 6.98 5.30
C ASP A 126 2.48 8.42 5.44
N PRO A 127 3.76 8.61 5.79
CA PRO A 127 4.31 9.96 5.99
C PRO A 127 4.22 10.88 4.78
N ASP A 128 4.13 10.33 3.59
CA ASP A 128 4.05 11.11 2.36
C ASP A 128 2.61 11.37 1.90
N GLY A 129 1.63 10.80 2.59
CA GLY A 129 0.23 10.98 2.25
C GLY A 129 -0.34 9.88 1.36
N HIS A 130 0.40 8.81 1.11
CA HIS A 130 -0.17 7.65 0.42
C HIS A 130 -1.26 7.06 1.28
N LEU A 131 -2.40 6.74 0.66
CA LEU A 131 -3.57 6.25 1.38
C LEU A 131 -3.56 4.72 1.43
N LEU A 132 -3.79 4.19 2.62
CA LEU A 132 -3.88 2.75 2.84
C LEU A 132 -5.20 2.43 3.53
N GLU A 133 -5.76 1.27 3.20
CA GLU A 133 -6.98 0.77 3.80
C GLU A 133 -6.68 -0.51 4.57
N LEU A 134 -7.22 -0.60 5.78
CA LEU A 134 -7.36 -1.89 6.47
C LEU A 134 -8.76 -2.38 6.20
N SER A 135 -8.90 -3.63 5.81
CA SER A 135 -10.20 -4.20 5.51
C SER A 135 -10.29 -5.62 6.07
N GLN A 136 -11.41 -5.90 6.71
CA GLN A 136 -11.75 -7.22 7.21
C GLN A 136 -13.03 -7.66 6.55
N ALA A 137 -13.01 -8.80 5.88
CA ALA A 137 -14.22 -9.34 5.28
C ALA A 137 -15.17 -9.82 6.39
N ARG A 138 -16.45 -9.57 6.22
CA ARG A 138 -17.49 -10.08 7.11
C ARG A 138 -18.30 -11.12 6.38
N ALA A 139 -18.54 -12.23 7.05
CA ALA A 139 -19.39 -13.24 6.46
C ALA A 139 -20.80 -12.68 6.30
N PRO A 140 -21.51 -13.02 5.21
CA PRO A 140 -22.92 -12.64 5.07
C PRO A 140 -23.73 -13.14 6.27
N ALA A 141 -24.76 -12.37 6.62
CA ALA A 141 -25.63 -12.74 7.76
C ALA A 141 -26.29 -14.11 7.54
N THR A 142 -26.44 -14.53 6.29
CA THR A 142 -27.02 -15.86 5.98
C THR A 142 -26.04 -16.99 6.20
N GLY A 143 -24.80 -16.71 6.50
CA GLY A 143 -23.80 -17.73 6.79
C GLY A 143 -23.36 -18.55 5.59
N THR A 144 -23.48 -18.06 4.40
CA THR A 144 -23.02 -18.76 3.20
C THR A 144 -21.53 -18.57 2.96
#